data_9841c07be34405433fd8bf16a90ae005
#
_entry.id   9841c07be34405433fd8bf16a90ae005
#
_cell.length_a   1.000
_cell.length_b   1.000
_cell.length_c   1.000
_cell.angle_alpha   90.00
_cell.angle_beta   90.00
_cell.angle_gamma   90.00
#
_symmetry.space_group_name_H-M   'P 1'
#
loop_
_entity.id
_entity.type
_entity.pdbx_description
1 polymer ?
#
loop_
_entity_poly.entity_id
_entity_poly.type
_entity_poly.pdbx_seq_one_letter_code
_entity_poly.pdbx_strand_id
1 'polypeptide(L)'
;MSATYPRFALVACVFLVLASTVAGRADDLTPRPTMGEILRLDAEADEILAKDATIEVLASGLDWSEGPVWIPGDARQPDGGGYVIFSDVPQNRVHRWKEGTGLSVFLTPSGYTGLPGYSKEAGSNGLALDRQGRIVFCEHGDRRVSVLTPGGGKRTLADNYQGRRFNSPNDCTIDAAGAIYFTDPPYGLPEGPQDKKFRELDWCGVYRIAPDGGVTLLTREMTFPNGIALAPDGRTLYVAQSDPAAAIWKAFPIQDDGTLGAGRVIADATAMVGRHRGLPDGLEVDVAGRLWATGPGGVHVMRPDGKLLARIDTRMACGNCCFGGDDGSWLYICSDAFLVRIQTKTRGWR
;
A
#
# COMPACT_ATOMS: atom_id res chain seq x y z
N MET A 1 -47.97 2.12 -65.57
CA MET A 1 -46.65 2.60 -65.13
C MET A 1 -46.13 1.53 -64.19
N SER A 2 -45.22 0.72 -64.74
CA SER A 2 -44.67 -0.46 -64.06
C SER A 2 -43.36 -0.04 -63.40
N ALA A 3 -43.24 -0.19 -62.08
CA ALA A 3 -41.99 0.06 -61.30
C ALA A 3 -41.31 -1.29 -61.05
N THR A 4 -40.14 -1.45 -61.66
CA THR A 4 -39.24 -2.57 -61.50
C THR A 4 -38.34 -2.33 -60.32
N TYR A 5 -38.34 -3.26 -59.32
CA TYR A 5 -37.38 -3.28 -58.23
C TYR A 5 -36.16 -4.15 -58.59
N PRO A 6 -34.92 -3.73 -58.19
CA PRO A 6 -33.76 -4.52 -58.50
C PRO A 6 -33.59 -5.65 -57.40
N ARG A 7 -33.23 -6.83 -57.89
CA ARG A 7 -32.88 -8.01 -57.11
C ARG A 7 -31.51 -7.78 -56.42
N PHE A 8 -31.47 -7.83 -55.11
CA PHE A 8 -30.21 -7.91 -54.37
C PHE A 8 -29.72 -9.36 -54.31
N ALA A 9 -28.50 -9.58 -54.77
CA ALA A 9 -27.80 -10.86 -54.68
C ALA A 9 -27.32 -11.06 -53.26
N LEU A 10 -27.68 -12.20 -52.64
CA LEU A 10 -27.24 -12.63 -51.32
C LEU A 10 -25.80 -13.19 -51.44
N VAL A 11 -24.81 -12.45 -50.96
CA VAL A 11 -23.44 -12.95 -50.81
C VAL A 11 -23.37 -13.69 -49.47
N ALA A 12 -23.24 -15.01 -49.53
CA ALA A 12 -23.01 -15.83 -48.37
C ALA A 12 -21.55 -15.70 -47.92
N CYS A 13 -21.29 -14.96 -46.84
CA CYS A 13 -20.01 -15.00 -46.16
C CYS A 13 -19.90 -16.26 -45.34
N VAL A 14 -19.06 -17.20 -45.77
CA VAL A 14 -18.65 -18.35 -44.98
C VAL A 14 -17.64 -17.85 -43.92
N PHE A 15 -18.07 -17.77 -42.66
CA PHE A 15 -17.16 -17.56 -41.55
C PHE A 15 -16.43 -18.86 -41.25
N LEU A 16 -15.16 -18.91 -41.61
CA LEU A 16 -14.24 -19.94 -41.14
C LEU A 16 -13.93 -19.69 -39.64
N VAL A 17 -14.57 -20.44 -38.74
CA VAL A 17 -14.21 -20.43 -37.33
C VAL A 17 -12.90 -21.18 -37.17
N LEU A 18 -11.79 -20.47 -37.11
CA LEU A 18 -10.52 -21.00 -36.63
C LEU A 18 -10.66 -21.26 -35.13
N ALA A 19 -10.83 -22.50 -34.74
CA ALA A 19 -10.67 -22.94 -33.37
C ALA A 19 -9.20 -22.77 -32.98
N SER A 20 -8.87 -21.65 -32.37
CA SER A 20 -7.60 -21.49 -31.67
C SER A 20 -7.64 -22.42 -30.44
N THR A 21 -6.93 -23.54 -30.53
CA THR A 21 -6.57 -24.35 -29.40
C THR A 21 -5.78 -23.46 -28.44
N VAL A 22 -6.38 -23.11 -27.29
CA VAL A 22 -5.66 -22.53 -26.16
C VAL A 22 -4.68 -23.60 -25.70
N ALA A 23 -3.44 -23.50 -26.20
CA ALA A 23 -2.33 -24.24 -25.60
C ALA A 23 -2.23 -23.77 -24.15
N GLY A 24 -2.51 -24.67 -23.19
CA GLY A 24 -2.22 -24.45 -21.79
C GLY A 24 -0.78 -23.95 -21.66
N ARG A 25 -0.59 -22.77 -21.11
CA ARG A 25 0.73 -22.25 -20.79
C ARG A 25 1.35 -23.23 -19.81
N ALA A 26 2.39 -23.93 -20.25
CA ALA A 26 3.33 -24.55 -19.35
C ALA A 26 3.80 -23.48 -18.37
N ASP A 27 3.77 -23.77 -17.08
CA ASP A 27 4.37 -22.94 -16.04
C ASP A 27 5.74 -22.49 -16.53
N ASP A 28 5.96 -21.17 -16.56
CA ASP A 28 7.22 -20.58 -16.98
C ASP A 28 8.25 -20.90 -15.88
N LEU A 29 8.97 -22.02 -16.05
CA LEU A 29 9.97 -22.57 -15.12
C LEU A 29 11.24 -21.69 -15.03
N THR A 30 11.27 -20.55 -15.70
CA THR A 30 12.38 -19.62 -15.57
C THR A 30 12.35 -18.95 -14.19
N PRO A 31 13.44 -19.07 -13.40
CA PRO A 31 13.55 -18.38 -12.13
C PRO A 31 13.33 -16.88 -12.32
N ARG A 32 12.53 -16.27 -11.45
CA ARG A 32 12.32 -14.83 -11.48
C ARG A 32 13.63 -14.09 -11.24
N PRO A 33 13.84 -12.93 -11.85
CA PRO A 33 14.94 -12.06 -11.47
C PRO A 33 14.89 -11.76 -9.97
N THR A 34 16.05 -11.72 -9.34
CA THR A 34 16.17 -11.39 -7.92
C THR A 34 16.99 -10.12 -7.73
N MET A 35 16.82 -9.45 -6.61
CA MET A 35 17.58 -8.25 -6.28
C MET A 35 17.90 -8.18 -4.79
N GLY A 36 18.89 -7.34 -4.45
CA GLY A 36 19.19 -7.04 -3.05
C GLY A 36 19.78 -8.20 -2.24
N GLU A 37 19.65 -8.10 -0.92
CA GLU A 37 20.14 -9.11 0.02
C GLU A 37 19.32 -9.11 1.32
N ILE A 38 19.45 -10.19 2.10
CA ILE A 38 18.83 -10.33 3.42
C ILE A 38 19.93 -10.35 4.47
N LEU A 39 19.97 -9.30 5.30
CA LEU A 39 20.87 -9.22 6.44
C LEU A 39 20.20 -9.84 7.66
N ARG A 40 20.78 -10.91 8.16
CA ARG A 40 20.33 -11.59 9.39
C ARG A 40 21.12 -11.01 10.56
N LEU A 41 20.45 -10.32 11.45
CA LEU A 41 21.06 -9.53 12.51
C LEU A 41 20.89 -10.20 13.87
N ASP A 42 20.02 -11.21 13.95
CA ASP A 42 19.76 -12.03 15.12
C ASP A 42 19.43 -13.47 14.69
N ALA A 43 19.65 -14.43 15.57
CA ALA A 43 19.36 -15.85 15.31
C ALA A 43 17.85 -16.10 15.05
N GLU A 44 16.95 -15.30 15.64
CA GLU A 44 15.51 -15.36 15.41
C GLU A 44 15.13 -15.09 13.93
N ALA A 45 16.03 -14.48 13.14
CA ALA A 45 15.80 -14.28 11.69
C ALA A 45 15.61 -15.63 10.96
N ASP A 46 16.25 -16.70 11.41
CA ASP A 46 16.12 -18.03 10.80
C ASP A 46 14.76 -18.69 11.08
N GLU A 47 14.04 -18.22 12.08
CA GLU A 47 12.69 -18.69 12.41
C GLU A 47 11.63 -18.09 11.47
N ILE A 48 11.91 -16.91 10.90
CA ILE A 48 10.95 -16.13 10.10
C ILE A 48 11.30 -16.05 8.62
N LEU A 49 12.55 -16.32 8.25
CA LEU A 49 13.04 -16.32 6.87
C LEU A 49 13.83 -17.61 6.59
N ALA A 50 13.58 -18.24 5.45
CA ALA A 50 14.38 -19.39 5.02
C ALA A 50 15.83 -18.96 4.70
N LYS A 51 16.81 -19.84 4.89
CA LYS A 51 18.23 -19.51 4.65
C LYS A 51 18.51 -19.17 3.19
N ASP A 52 17.75 -19.76 2.28
CA ASP A 52 17.79 -19.59 0.84
C ASP A 52 16.73 -18.63 0.30
N ALA A 53 16.04 -17.90 1.18
CA ALA A 53 15.05 -16.91 0.77
C ALA A 53 15.68 -15.84 -0.14
N THR A 54 14.98 -15.49 -1.20
CA THR A 54 15.40 -14.49 -2.21
C THR A 54 14.33 -13.42 -2.37
N ILE A 55 14.76 -12.23 -2.78
CA ILE A 55 13.85 -11.11 -3.09
C ILE A 55 13.53 -11.19 -4.58
N GLU A 56 12.33 -11.66 -4.94
CA GLU A 56 11.88 -11.82 -6.32
C GLU A 56 11.36 -10.50 -6.89
N VAL A 57 11.80 -10.14 -8.09
CA VAL A 57 11.26 -8.98 -8.83
C VAL A 57 10.01 -9.41 -9.59
N LEU A 58 8.89 -8.76 -9.31
CA LEU A 58 7.58 -9.03 -9.89
C LEU A 58 7.22 -8.06 -11.01
N ALA A 59 7.55 -6.78 -10.82
CA ALA A 59 7.31 -5.71 -11.80
C ALA A 59 8.38 -4.62 -11.65
N SER A 60 8.55 -3.84 -12.72
CA SER A 60 9.45 -2.70 -12.79
C SER A 60 8.90 -1.61 -13.71
N GLY A 61 9.53 -0.43 -13.73
CA GLY A 61 9.13 0.68 -14.59
C GLY A 61 8.02 1.53 -13.99
N LEU A 62 7.88 1.52 -12.68
CA LEU A 62 7.02 2.42 -11.90
C LEU A 62 7.77 3.72 -11.61
N ASP A 63 7.03 4.78 -11.25
CA ASP A 63 7.67 6.04 -10.84
C ASP A 63 7.94 6.06 -9.32
N TRP A 64 6.94 5.68 -8.52
CA TRP A 64 7.06 5.48 -7.08
C TRP A 64 5.93 4.57 -6.59
N SER A 65 6.27 3.32 -6.27
CA SER A 65 5.31 2.32 -5.83
C SER A 65 5.01 2.44 -4.34
N GLU A 66 3.72 2.33 -3.96
CA GLU A 66 3.20 2.56 -2.63
C GLU A 66 1.96 1.74 -2.29
N GLY A 67 1.63 1.71 -1.00
CA GLY A 67 0.37 1.24 -0.44
C GLY A 67 -0.11 -0.11 -0.96
N PRO A 68 0.71 -1.17 -0.93
CA PRO A 68 0.29 -2.46 -1.42
C PRO A 68 -0.77 -3.06 -0.52
N VAL A 69 -1.75 -3.74 -1.13
CA VAL A 69 -2.71 -4.56 -0.40
C VAL A 69 -3.02 -5.83 -1.17
N TRP A 70 -3.07 -6.96 -0.47
CA TRP A 70 -3.44 -8.23 -1.04
C TRP A 70 -4.95 -8.37 -1.13
N ILE A 71 -5.45 -8.69 -2.32
CA ILE A 71 -6.85 -9.00 -2.57
C ILE A 71 -6.98 -10.53 -2.62
N PRO A 72 -7.67 -11.15 -1.66
CA PRO A 72 -7.86 -12.60 -1.65
C PRO A 72 -8.55 -13.10 -2.91
N GLY A 73 -8.18 -14.30 -3.34
CA GLY A 73 -8.82 -14.95 -4.46
C GLY A 73 -10.27 -15.31 -4.18
N ASP A 74 -11.06 -15.40 -5.24
CA ASP A 74 -12.42 -15.93 -5.19
C ASP A 74 -12.51 -17.19 -6.06
N ALA A 75 -12.60 -18.34 -5.42
CA ALA A 75 -12.68 -19.65 -6.10
C ALA A 75 -13.86 -19.75 -7.08
N ARG A 76 -14.83 -18.83 -7.01
CA ARG A 76 -15.95 -18.76 -7.97
C ARG A 76 -15.58 -18.06 -9.28
N GLN A 77 -14.42 -17.39 -9.34
CA GLN A 77 -13.92 -16.74 -10.54
C GLN A 77 -13.09 -17.72 -11.37
N PRO A 78 -13.10 -17.64 -12.71
CA PRO A 78 -12.38 -18.56 -13.58
C PRO A 78 -10.88 -18.61 -13.36
N ASP A 79 -10.30 -17.51 -12.89
CA ASP A 79 -8.86 -17.37 -12.59
C ASP A 79 -8.59 -17.27 -11.08
N GLY A 80 -9.55 -17.57 -10.25
CA GLY A 80 -9.73 -17.76 -8.80
C GLY A 80 -8.67 -17.27 -7.81
N GLY A 81 -7.40 -17.13 -8.22
CA GLY A 81 -6.29 -16.76 -7.35
C GLY A 81 -6.30 -15.29 -6.94
N GLY A 82 -5.72 -15.00 -5.77
CA GLY A 82 -5.56 -13.65 -5.28
C GLY A 82 -4.56 -12.82 -6.10
N TYR A 83 -4.47 -11.53 -5.78
CA TYR A 83 -3.55 -10.60 -6.44
C TYR A 83 -3.20 -9.44 -5.50
N VAL A 84 -2.08 -8.78 -5.75
CA VAL A 84 -1.73 -7.55 -5.05
C VAL A 84 -2.13 -6.35 -5.92
N ILE A 85 -2.71 -5.33 -5.29
CA ILE A 85 -2.84 -4.00 -5.87
C ILE A 85 -1.95 -3.04 -5.10
N PHE A 86 -1.47 -2.00 -5.77
CA PHE A 86 -0.59 -1.00 -5.17
C PHE A 86 -0.66 0.30 -5.98
N SER A 87 -0.38 1.41 -5.33
CA SER A 87 -0.37 2.74 -5.94
C SER A 87 0.95 3.00 -6.68
N ASP A 88 0.87 3.66 -7.83
CA ASP A 88 1.97 4.43 -8.43
C ASP A 88 1.59 5.90 -8.29
N VAL A 89 2.10 6.52 -7.24
CA VAL A 89 1.60 7.81 -6.73
C VAL A 89 1.79 8.94 -7.74
N PRO A 90 2.98 9.11 -8.38
CA PRO A 90 3.18 10.15 -9.38
C PRO A 90 2.32 9.94 -10.64
N GLN A 91 2.08 8.68 -11.02
CA GLN A 91 1.26 8.33 -12.19
C GLN A 91 -0.24 8.45 -11.94
N ASN A 92 -0.65 8.72 -10.70
CA ASN A 92 -2.06 8.76 -10.31
C ASN A 92 -2.81 7.49 -10.72
N ARG A 93 -2.18 6.33 -10.44
CA ARG A 93 -2.67 5.00 -10.82
C ARG A 93 -2.60 4.03 -9.65
N VAL A 94 -3.52 3.06 -9.64
CA VAL A 94 -3.36 1.80 -8.92
C VAL A 94 -3.08 0.72 -9.95
N HIS A 95 -2.04 -0.03 -9.71
CA HIS A 95 -1.69 -1.22 -10.48
C HIS A 95 -2.21 -2.48 -9.79
N ARG A 96 -2.37 -3.54 -10.58
CA ARG A 96 -2.62 -4.91 -10.14
C ARG A 96 -1.49 -5.80 -10.67
N TRP A 97 -0.91 -6.56 -9.80
CA TRP A 97 -0.05 -7.67 -10.19
C TRP A 97 -0.69 -9.00 -9.77
N LYS A 98 -0.75 -9.95 -10.68
CA LYS A 98 -1.29 -11.29 -10.45
C LYS A 98 -0.36 -12.33 -11.02
N GLU A 99 -0.17 -13.44 -10.28
CA GLU A 99 0.61 -14.59 -10.73
C GLU A 99 0.09 -15.11 -12.07
N GLY A 100 1.01 -15.44 -13.00
CA GLY A 100 0.67 -15.90 -14.35
C GLY A 100 0.10 -14.84 -15.30
N THR A 101 -0.33 -13.66 -14.80
CA THR A 101 -0.86 -12.56 -15.62
C THR A 101 0.11 -11.39 -15.71
N GLY A 102 0.86 -11.13 -14.62
CA GLY A 102 1.78 -9.99 -14.52
C GLY A 102 1.09 -8.68 -14.14
N LEU A 103 1.74 -7.55 -14.50
CA LEU A 103 1.32 -6.19 -14.16
C LEU A 103 0.24 -5.68 -15.11
N SER A 104 -0.76 -5.01 -14.56
CA SER A 104 -1.83 -4.31 -15.29
C SER A 104 -2.32 -3.08 -14.51
N VAL A 105 -2.95 -2.12 -15.18
CA VAL A 105 -3.62 -1.00 -14.50
C VAL A 105 -4.94 -1.49 -13.91
N PHE A 106 -5.15 -1.22 -12.62
CA PHE A 106 -6.39 -1.53 -11.90
C PHE A 106 -7.35 -0.33 -11.89
N LEU A 107 -6.83 0.88 -11.60
CA LEU A 107 -7.64 2.09 -11.49
C LEU A 107 -6.84 3.33 -11.92
N THR A 108 -7.48 4.23 -12.66
CA THR A 108 -6.98 5.57 -13.00
C THR A 108 -8.17 6.51 -13.26
N PRO A 109 -8.18 7.75 -12.72
CA PRO A 109 -7.26 8.30 -11.73
C PRO A 109 -7.41 7.63 -10.36
N SER A 110 -6.32 7.57 -9.58
CA SER A 110 -6.31 6.87 -8.29
C SER A 110 -6.53 7.78 -7.07
N GLY A 111 -6.06 9.02 -7.09
CA GLY A 111 -6.11 9.90 -5.92
C GLY A 111 -6.27 11.39 -6.25
N TYR A 112 -6.31 11.74 -7.54
CA TYR A 112 -6.57 13.12 -7.97
C TYR A 112 -7.46 13.16 -9.20
N THR A 113 -8.59 13.83 -9.07
CA THR A 113 -9.62 13.95 -10.10
C THR A 113 -9.62 15.31 -10.82
N GLY A 114 -8.71 16.23 -10.42
CA GLY A 114 -8.55 17.53 -11.04
C GLY A 114 -7.64 17.55 -12.26
N LEU A 115 -7.20 18.73 -12.66
CA LEU A 115 -6.35 18.94 -13.83
C LEU A 115 -4.92 18.43 -13.59
N PRO A 116 -4.24 17.88 -14.61
CA PRO A 116 -2.85 17.45 -14.51
C PRO A 116 -1.91 18.57 -14.01
N GLY A 117 -0.82 18.18 -13.33
CA GLY A 117 0.19 19.13 -12.84
C GLY A 117 -0.12 19.75 -11.48
N TYR A 118 -1.06 19.17 -10.71
CA TYR A 118 -1.34 19.61 -9.35
C TYR A 118 -0.15 19.43 -8.43
N SER A 119 0.37 18.23 -8.33
CA SER A 119 1.57 17.92 -7.53
C SER A 119 2.39 16.80 -8.18
N LYS A 120 3.58 16.54 -7.64
CA LYS A 120 4.43 15.42 -8.09
C LYS A 120 3.89 14.07 -7.62
N GLU A 121 3.11 14.05 -6.56
CA GLU A 121 2.56 12.86 -5.91
C GLU A 121 1.05 13.02 -5.71
N ALA A 122 0.31 13.17 -6.83
CA ALA A 122 -1.12 13.45 -6.77
C ALA A 122 -2.00 12.19 -6.60
N GLY A 123 -1.47 11.01 -6.82
CA GLY A 123 -2.23 9.75 -6.79
C GLY A 123 -2.71 9.34 -5.39
N SER A 124 -3.35 8.17 -5.32
CA SER A 124 -3.50 7.48 -4.05
C SER A 124 -2.14 7.03 -3.53
N ASN A 125 -2.00 6.93 -2.21
CA ASN A 125 -0.83 6.36 -1.55
C ASN A 125 -1.24 5.05 -0.86
N GLY A 126 -1.46 5.02 0.45
CA GLY A 126 -1.87 3.84 1.18
C GLY A 126 -3.23 3.29 0.75
N LEU A 127 -3.33 1.97 0.70
CA LEU A 127 -4.55 1.22 0.42
C LEU A 127 -4.81 0.23 1.56
N ALA A 128 -6.07 -0.01 1.88
CA ALA A 128 -6.45 -1.05 2.84
C ALA A 128 -7.74 -1.74 2.40
N LEU A 129 -7.99 -2.95 2.89
CA LEU A 129 -9.30 -3.60 2.77
C LEU A 129 -10.11 -3.38 4.03
N ASP A 130 -11.35 -2.93 3.86
CA ASP A 130 -12.30 -2.92 4.96
C ASP A 130 -12.91 -4.33 5.20
N ARG A 131 -13.69 -4.45 6.26
CA ARG A 131 -14.33 -5.73 6.66
C ARG A 131 -15.31 -6.30 5.63
N GLN A 132 -15.76 -5.48 4.69
CA GLN A 132 -16.61 -5.88 3.56
C GLN A 132 -15.79 -6.23 2.31
N GLY A 133 -14.46 -6.21 2.40
CA GLY A 133 -13.56 -6.44 1.29
C GLY A 133 -13.52 -5.29 0.29
N ARG A 134 -13.95 -4.07 0.69
CA ARG A 134 -13.88 -2.88 -0.15
C ARG A 134 -12.53 -2.20 0.04
N ILE A 135 -12.00 -1.64 -1.04
CA ILE A 135 -10.72 -0.94 -1.02
C ILE A 135 -10.92 0.48 -0.49
N VAL A 136 -10.19 0.80 0.58
CA VAL A 136 -10.05 2.14 1.16
C VAL A 136 -8.79 2.77 0.59
N PHE A 137 -8.83 4.06 0.28
CA PHE A 137 -7.75 4.83 -0.33
C PHE A 137 -7.41 6.03 0.52
N CYS A 138 -6.13 6.27 0.74
CA CYS A 138 -5.59 7.56 1.11
C CYS A 138 -5.25 8.32 -0.17
N GLU A 139 -5.93 9.42 -0.44
CA GLU A 139 -5.82 10.17 -1.69
C GLU A 139 -5.06 11.48 -1.46
N HIS A 140 -3.86 11.59 -2.02
CA HIS A 140 -3.02 12.77 -1.88
C HIS A 140 -3.64 14.00 -2.54
N GLY A 141 -3.98 13.92 -3.83
CA GLY A 141 -4.43 15.08 -4.60
C GLY A 141 -5.84 15.53 -4.27
N ASP A 142 -6.78 14.62 -4.09
CA ASP A 142 -8.15 14.93 -3.65
C ASP A 142 -8.22 15.20 -2.13
N ARG A 143 -7.11 14.93 -1.38
CA ARG A 143 -6.94 15.27 0.04
C ARG A 143 -8.02 14.66 0.93
N ARG A 144 -8.25 13.34 0.77
CA ARG A 144 -9.33 12.62 1.45
C ARG A 144 -8.99 11.15 1.70
N VAL A 145 -9.72 10.55 2.61
CA VAL A 145 -9.86 9.08 2.70
C VAL A 145 -11.16 8.69 2.02
N SER A 146 -11.13 7.73 1.12
CA SER A 146 -12.29 7.27 0.36
C SER A 146 -12.40 5.76 0.31
N VAL A 147 -13.54 5.25 -0.14
CA VAL A 147 -13.78 3.81 -0.35
C VAL A 147 -14.32 3.56 -1.74
N LEU A 148 -13.82 2.53 -2.42
CA LEU A 148 -14.35 2.08 -3.71
C LEU A 148 -15.72 1.45 -3.52
N THR A 149 -16.69 1.92 -4.30
CA THR A 149 -18.04 1.37 -4.29
C THR A 149 -18.19 0.23 -5.31
N PRO A 150 -19.16 -0.69 -5.16
CA PRO A 150 -19.40 -1.76 -6.13
C PRO A 150 -19.67 -1.26 -7.56
N GLY A 151 -20.15 -0.01 -7.73
CA GLY A 151 -20.38 0.63 -9.02
C GLY A 151 -19.12 1.24 -9.67
N GLY A 152 -17.93 1.07 -9.06
CA GLY A 152 -16.66 1.56 -9.58
C GLY A 152 -16.36 3.03 -9.23
N GLY A 153 -17.30 3.77 -8.64
CA GLY A 153 -17.06 5.12 -8.13
C GLY A 153 -16.43 5.10 -6.72
N LYS A 154 -15.91 6.24 -6.28
CA LYS A 154 -15.38 6.41 -4.93
C LYS A 154 -16.32 7.26 -4.07
N ARG A 155 -16.52 6.84 -2.83
CA ARG A 155 -17.26 7.61 -1.82
C ARG A 155 -16.26 8.14 -0.79
N THR A 156 -16.28 9.47 -0.57
CA THR A 156 -15.49 10.10 0.48
C THR A 156 -15.95 9.61 1.86
N LEU A 157 -15.00 9.21 2.69
CA LEU A 157 -15.22 8.87 4.11
C LEU A 157 -14.89 10.07 5.00
N ALA A 158 -13.78 10.76 4.70
CA ALA A 158 -13.39 12.00 5.36
C ALA A 158 -12.47 12.82 4.44
N ASP A 159 -12.61 14.15 4.43
CA ASP A 159 -11.78 15.09 3.64
C ASP A 159 -11.35 16.33 4.45
N ASN A 160 -11.79 16.43 5.69
CA ASN A 160 -11.47 17.56 6.56
C ASN A 160 -11.50 17.17 8.04
N TYR A 161 -10.88 18.03 8.86
CA TYR A 161 -10.98 18.02 10.30
C TYR A 161 -11.36 19.43 10.79
N GLN A 162 -12.50 19.56 11.47
CA GLN A 162 -13.04 20.83 11.97
C GLN A 162 -13.17 21.91 10.87
N GLY A 163 -13.62 21.51 9.68
CA GLY A 163 -13.84 22.39 8.53
C GLY A 163 -12.57 22.78 7.77
N ARG A 164 -11.38 22.32 8.16
CA ARG A 164 -10.10 22.49 7.44
C ARG A 164 -9.72 21.21 6.72
N ARG A 165 -9.38 21.30 5.45
CA ARG A 165 -9.00 20.14 4.65
C ARG A 165 -7.75 19.48 5.18
N PHE A 166 -7.69 18.15 5.09
CA PHE A 166 -6.47 17.39 5.35
C PHE A 166 -5.31 17.88 4.50
N ASN A 167 -4.07 17.61 4.93
CA ASN A 167 -2.88 17.88 4.11
C ASN A 167 -2.87 16.99 2.87
N SER A 168 -2.55 15.72 3.05
CA SER A 168 -2.63 14.68 2.03
C SER A 168 -2.61 13.31 2.71
N PRO A 169 -3.79 12.74 3.07
CA PRO A 169 -3.86 11.43 3.71
C PRO A 169 -2.95 10.40 3.03
N ASN A 170 -2.05 9.77 3.81
CA ASN A 170 -0.94 9.01 3.26
C ASN A 170 -1.11 7.51 3.44
N ASP A 171 -1.19 7.00 4.66
CA ASP A 171 -1.34 5.56 4.91
C ASP A 171 -2.45 5.30 5.91
N CYS A 172 -3.01 4.08 5.90
CA CYS A 172 -4.13 3.74 6.77
C CYS A 172 -4.14 2.27 7.19
N THR A 173 -4.71 2.04 8.38
CA THR A 173 -5.04 0.71 8.90
C THR A 173 -6.44 0.71 9.47
N ILE A 174 -7.10 -0.47 9.55
CA ILE A 174 -8.51 -0.57 9.95
C ILE A 174 -8.62 -1.54 11.13
N ASP A 175 -9.30 -1.17 12.20
CA ASP A 175 -9.49 -2.06 13.34
C ASP A 175 -10.61 -3.09 13.16
N ALA A 176 -10.75 -3.99 14.13
CA ALA A 176 -11.78 -5.02 14.11
C ALA A 176 -13.22 -4.46 14.23
N ALA A 177 -13.37 -3.22 14.69
CA ALA A 177 -14.68 -2.53 14.75
C ALA A 177 -15.01 -1.82 13.43
N GLY A 178 -14.04 -1.65 12.52
CA GLY A 178 -14.16 -0.95 11.23
C GLY A 178 -13.80 0.53 11.31
N ALA A 179 -13.17 0.99 12.39
CA ALA A 179 -12.60 2.32 12.44
C ALA A 179 -11.29 2.37 11.64
N ILE A 180 -11.08 3.46 10.90
CA ILE A 180 -9.92 3.68 10.04
C ILE A 180 -8.98 4.63 10.76
N TYR A 181 -7.73 4.23 10.93
CA TYR A 181 -6.64 5.07 11.42
C TYR A 181 -5.80 5.48 10.22
N PHE A 182 -5.45 6.76 10.10
CA PHE A 182 -4.67 7.24 8.97
C PHE A 182 -3.73 8.39 9.38
N THR A 183 -2.70 8.58 8.57
CA THR A 183 -1.71 9.64 8.70
C THR A 183 -1.93 10.73 7.66
N ASP A 184 -1.58 11.98 7.99
CA ASP A 184 -1.85 13.14 7.14
C ASP A 184 -0.62 14.07 7.01
N PRO A 185 0.50 13.59 6.44
CA PRO A 185 1.63 14.44 6.09
C PRO A 185 1.34 15.24 4.81
N PRO A 186 2.14 16.27 4.46
CA PRO A 186 1.85 17.15 3.34
C PRO A 186 2.49 16.76 2.01
N TYR A 187 2.88 15.48 1.79
CA TYR A 187 3.65 15.06 0.60
C TYR A 187 2.89 15.27 -0.71
N GLY A 188 1.57 15.04 -0.72
CA GLY A 188 0.71 15.18 -1.88
C GLY A 188 0.34 16.62 -2.23
N LEU A 189 0.72 17.62 -1.43
CA LEU A 189 0.50 19.03 -1.76
C LEU A 189 1.45 19.47 -2.89
N PRO A 190 1.10 20.52 -3.68
CA PRO A 190 1.90 20.96 -4.83
C PRO A 190 3.37 21.23 -4.54
N GLU A 191 3.68 21.85 -3.41
CA GLU A 191 5.05 22.10 -2.96
C GLU A 191 5.48 21.16 -1.80
N GLY A 192 4.71 20.09 -1.57
CA GLY A 192 4.97 19.11 -0.51
C GLY A 192 5.06 19.75 0.87
N PRO A 193 6.06 19.40 1.70
CA PRO A 193 6.22 19.94 3.05
C PRO A 193 6.36 21.46 3.13
N GLN A 194 6.79 22.14 2.07
CA GLN A 194 6.96 23.59 1.99
C GLN A 194 5.70 24.31 1.55
N ASP A 195 4.63 23.61 1.18
CA ASP A 195 3.40 24.23 0.70
C ASP A 195 2.72 25.08 1.80
N LYS A 196 2.65 26.38 1.56
CA LYS A 196 1.99 27.34 2.43
C LYS A 196 0.64 27.82 1.86
N LYS A 197 0.39 27.52 0.60
CA LYS A 197 -0.79 28.00 -0.12
C LYS A 197 -2.00 27.10 0.08
N PHE A 198 -1.80 25.81 -0.01
CA PHE A 198 -2.88 24.81 0.07
C PHE A 198 -2.97 24.14 1.45
N ARG A 199 -1.95 24.28 2.29
CA ARG A 199 -1.93 23.72 3.64
C ARG A 199 -2.86 24.51 4.56
N GLU A 200 -3.95 23.87 5.02
CA GLU A 200 -4.93 24.46 5.92
C GLU A 200 -4.70 24.08 7.38
N LEU A 201 -4.09 22.91 7.62
CA LEU A 201 -3.68 22.42 8.94
C LEU A 201 -2.19 22.72 9.14
N ASP A 202 -1.84 23.40 10.23
CA ASP A 202 -0.47 23.80 10.59
C ASP A 202 0.32 22.67 11.30
N TRP A 203 -0.25 21.45 11.32
CA TRP A 203 0.37 20.23 11.85
C TRP A 203 0.18 19.07 10.87
N CYS A 204 0.95 18.00 11.07
CA CYS A 204 0.70 16.69 10.50
C CYS A 204 0.04 15.83 11.57
N GLY A 205 -1.12 15.24 11.27
CA GLY A 205 -1.92 14.51 12.24
C GLY A 205 -1.91 13.01 12.00
N VAL A 206 -2.16 12.26 13.06
CA VAL A 206 -2.68 10.91 13.02
C VAL A 206 -4.14 10.97 13.44
N TYR A 207 -5.03 10.44 12.63
CA TYR A 207 -6.47 10.56 12.81
C TYR A 207 -7.15 9.20 12.87
N ARG A 208 -8.38 9.20 13.39
CA ARG A 208 -9.30 8.06 13.37
C ARG A 208 -10.63 8.48 12.79
N ILE A 209 -11.13 7.72 11.82
CA ILE A 209 -12.51 7.79 11.33
C ILE A 209 -13.29 6.68 12.02
N ALA A 210 -14.25 7.02 12.83
CA ALA A 210 -15.13 6.05 13.47
C ALA A 210 -16.12 5.43 12.45
N PRO A 211 -16.71 4.26 12.73
CA PRO A 211 -17.70 3.62 11.83
C PRO A 211 -18.91 4.50 11.49
N ASP A 212 -19.27 5.44 12.34
CA ASP A 212 -20.34 6.42 12.13
C ASP A 212 -19.89 7.63 11.28
N GLY A 213 -18.60 7.69 10.90
CA GLY A 213 -18.00 8.77 10.11
C GLY A 213 -17.39 9.92 10.94
N GLY A 214 -17.46 9.86 12.26
CA GLY A 214 -16.82 10.86 13.14
C GLY A 214 -15.30 10.82 13.01
N VAL A 215 -14.67 12.01 12.80
CA VAL A 215 -13.22 12.16 12.68
C VAL A 215 -12.63 12.70 13.98
N THR A 216 -11.64 12.01 14.51
CA THR A 216 -10.90 12.40 15.72
C THR A 216 -9.42 12.57 15.40
N LEU A 217 -8.81 13.67 15.83
CA LEU A 217 -7.36 13.83 15.85
C LEU A 217 -6.81 13.08 17.06
N LEU A 218 -5.98 12.07 16.81
CA LEU A 218 -5.39 11.22 17.86
C LEU A 218 -4.10 11.82 18.42
N THR A 219 -3.21 12.29 17.53
CA THR A 219 -1.96 12.96 17.90
C THR A 219 -1.47 13.87 16.78
N ARG A 220 -0.69 14.89 17.11
CA ARG A 220 0.02 15.79 16.20
C ARG A 220 1.47 16.02 16.62
N GLU A 221 2.00 15.10 17.43
CA GLU A 221 3.36 15.24 17.97
C GLU A 221 4.47 14.85 16.98
N MET A 222 4.10 14.23 15.83
CA MET A 222 5.04 13.79 14.80
C MET A 222 5.13 14.84 13.68
N THR A 223 6.35 15.07 13.17
CA THR A 223 6.59 16.03 12.09
C THR A 223 6.07 15.55 10.74
N PHE A 224 6.35 14.29 10.41
CA PHE A 224 5.93 13.64 9.15
C PHE A 224 5.49 12.20 9.43
N PRO A 225 4.33 12.01 10.10
CA PRO A 225 3.78 10.66 10.28
C PRO A 225 3.48 10.05 8.91
N ASN A 226 3.87 8.79 8.72
CA ASN A 226 3.77 8.10 7.44
C ASN A 226 3.09 6.73 7.65
N GLY A 227 3.79 5.62 7.52
CA GLY A 227 3.22 4.30 7.70
C GLY A 227 2.53 4.09 9.04
N ILE A 228 1.45 3.32 9.06
CA ILE A 228 0.61 3.11 10.23
C ILE A 228 0.07 1.68 10.27
N ALA A 229 0.24 0.98 11.40
CA ALA A 229 -0.30 -0.35 11.59
C ALA A 229 -0.78 -0.59 13.02
N LEU A 230 -1.72 -1.52 13.18
CA LEU A 230 -2.21 -1.98 14.48
C LEU A 230 -1.52 -3.28 14.89
N ALA A 231 -1.20 -3.41 16.15
CA ALA A 231 -0.80 -4.69 16.74
C ALA A 231 -1.95 -5.70 16.68
N PRO A 232 -1.65 -7.02 16.69
CA PRO A 232 -2.69 -8.06 16.63
C PRO A 232 -3.70 -8.03 17.78
N ASP A 233 -3.32 -7.49 18.93
CA ASP A 233 -4.21 -7.31 20.08
C ASP A 233 -5.15 -6.10 19.96
N GLY A 234 -4.96 -5.25 18.92
CA GLY A 234 -5.74 -4.03 18.69
C GLY A 234 -5.51 -2.94 19.75
N ARG A 235 -4.50 -3.07 20.61
CA ARG A 235 -4.23 -2.16 21.73
C ARG A 235 -3.01 -1.26 21.51
N THR A 236 -2.28 -1.46 20.43
CA THR A 236 -1.10 -0.66 20.09
C THR A 236 -1.20 -0.20 18.65
N LEU A 237 -1.03 1.10 18.44
CA LEU A 237 -0.89 1.73 17.13
C LEU A 237 0.60 2.04 16.89
N TYR A 238 1.15 1.50 15.82
CA TYR A 238 2.50 1.82 15.36
C TYR A 238 2.44 2.88 14.28
N VAL A 239 3.32 3.87 14.36
CA VAL A 239 3.44 4.94 13.35
C VAL A 239 4.91 5.17 13.03
N ALA A 240 5.23 5.18 11.74
CA ALA A 240 6.54 5.58 11.22
C ALA A 240 6.62 7.08 11.03
N GLN A 241 7.81 7.66 11.13
CA GLN A 241 8.06 9.07 10.86
C GLN A 241 9.16 9.25 9.84
N SER A 242 8.84 9.86 8.70
CA SER A 242 9.76 10.10 7.58
C SER A 242 10.51 11.43 7.71
N ASP A 243 10.84 11.85 8.93
CA ASP A 243 11.67 13.03 9.15
C ASP A 243 13.15 12.65 9.11
N PRO A 244 13.97 13.19 8.18
CA PRO A 244 15.40 12.89 8.14
C PRO A 244 16.16 13.24 9.43
N ALA A 245 15.66 14.19 10.20
CA ALA A 245 16.24 14.57 11.48
C ALA A 245 15.78 13.70 12.66
N ALA A 246 14.74 12.89 12.47
CA ALA A 246 14.17 12.00 13.46
C ALA A 246 13.46 10.82 12.78
N ALA A 247 14.24 9.98 12.09
CA ALA A 247 13.77 8.81 11.36
C ALA A 247 13.45 7.66 12.31
N ILE A 248 12.23 7.65 12.86
CA ILE A 248 11.84 6.80 13.98
C ILE A 248 10.54 6.04 13.73
N TRP A 249 10.34 4.98 14.50
CA TRP A 249 9.04 4.31 14.66
C TRP A 249 8.57 4.47 16.10
N LYS A 250 7.29 4.81 16.27
CA LYS A 250 6.65 4.99 17.57
C LYS A 250 5.53 3.98 17.78
N ALA A 251 5.33 3.59 19.02
CA ALA A 251 4.19 2.80 19.48
C ALA A 251 3.35 3.65 20.44
N PHE A 252 2.05 3.69 20.17
CA PHE A 252 1.06 4.40 20.97
C PHE A 252 0.06 3.40 21.55
N PRO A 253 -0.11 3.31 22.88
CA PRO A 253 -1.19 2.52 23.44
C PRO A 253 -2.55 3.14 23.10
N ILE A 254 -3.48 2.31 22.65
CA ILE A 254 -4.87 2.72 22.41
C ILE A 254 -5.65 2.53 23.70
N GLN A 255 -6.27 3.61 24.20
CA GLN A 255 -7.10 3.62 25.39
C GLN A 255 -8.49 3.04 25.11
N ASP A 256 -9.23 2.67 26.15
CA ASP A 256 -10.58 2.09 26.02
C ASP A 256 -11.59 3.06 25.36
N ASP A 257 -11.36 4.38 25.45
CA ASP A 257 -12.14 5.41 24.77
C ASP A 257 -11.72 5.67 23.31
N GLY A 258 -10.70 4.95 22.82
CA GLY A 258 -10.17 5.07 21.46
C GLY A 258 -9.16 6.20 21.28
N THR A 259 -8.79 6.94 22.34
CA THR A 259 -7.69 7.91 22.31
C THR A 259 -6.33 7.21 22.42
N LEU A 260 -5.23 7.94 22.17
CA LEU A 260 -3.89 7.40 22.33
C LEU A 260 -3.29 7.85 23.66
N GLY A 261 -2.62 6.91 24.33
CA GLY A 261 -1.71 7.23 25.43
C GLY A 261 -0.38 7.80 24.91
N ALA A 262 0.55 8.09 25.83
CA ALA A 262 1.88 8.62 25.49
C ALA A 262 2.63 7.65 24.55
N GLY A 263 3.08 8.17 23.41
CA GLY A 263 3.87 7.42 22.44
C GLY A 263 5.30 7.17 22.93
N ARG A 264 5.84 5.98 22.66
CA ARG A 264 7.25 5.67 22.89
C ARG A 264 7.96 5.38 21.58
N VAL A 265 9.19 5.83 21.43
CA VAL A 265 10.07 5.42 20.33
C VAL A 265 10.46 3.96 20.54
N ILE A 266 10.23 3.13 19.52
CA ILE A 266 10.60 1.72 19.56
C ILE A 266 11.89 1.44 18.79
N ALA A 267 12.15 2.22 17.72
CA ALA A 267 13.42 2.17 16.99
C ALA A 267 13.73 3.53 16.38
N ASP A 268 15.03 3.79 16.19
CA ASP A 268 15.58 5.02 15.62
C ASP A 268 16.63 4.67 14.56
N ALA A 269 16.35 5.05 13.31
CA ALA A 269 17.22 4.86 12.16
C ALA A 269 17.87 6.17 11.69
N THR A 270 17.80 7.25 12.46
CA THR A 270 18.32 8.57 12.05
C THR A 270 19.79 8.50 11.66
N ALA A 271 20.60 7.71 12.35
CA ALA A 271 22.02 7.53 12.03
C ALA A 271 22.26 6.83 10.66
N MET A 272 21.26 6.18 10.11
CA MET A 272 21.34 5.51 8.80
C MET A 272 20.96 6.44 7.64
N VAL A 273 20.28 7.55 7.91
CA VAL A 273 19.85 8.52 6.90
C VAL A 273 21.06 9.09 6.16
N GLY A 274 20.97 9.20 4.84
CA GLY A 274 22.06 9.63 3.97
C GLY A 274 23.16 8.58 3.70
N ARG A 275 23.21 7.49 4.48
CA ARG A 275 24.08 6.33 4.24
C ARG A 275 23.36 5.22 3.48
N HIS A 276 22.08 5.10 3.70
CA HIS A 276 21.19 4.16 3.05
C HIS A 276 20.00 4.90 2.43
N ARG A 277 19.41 4.34 1.38
CA ARG A 277 18.22 4.87 0.73
C ARG A 277 16.99 4.64 1.59
N GLY A 278 16.01 5.54 1.50
CA GLY A 278 14.72 5.47 2.19
C GLY A 278 14.72 6.18 3.54
N LEU A 279 13.53 6.31 4.06
CA LEU A 279 13.18 6.79 5.41
C LEU A 279 12.18 5.80 6.02
N PRO A 280 11.89 5.85 7.33
CA PRO A 280 10.74 5.10 7.87
C PRO A 280 9.46 5.49 7.14
N ASP A 281 8.82 4.52 6.51
CA ASP A 281 7.68 4.69 5.63
C ASP A 281 6.61 3.65 5.96
N GLY A 282 5.98 2.97 5.02
CA GLY A 282 4.97 1.97 5.29
C GLY A 282 5.43 0.81 6.18
N LEU A 283 4.51 0.18 6.88
CA LEU A 283 4.80 -0.96 7.76
C LEU A 283 3.62 -1.91 7.90
N GLU A 284 3.96 -3.18 8.16
CA GLU A 284 3.02 -4.24 8.47
C GLU A 284 3.40 -4.98 9.76
N VAL A 285 2.45 -5.73 10.32
CA VAL A 285 2.65 -6.55 11.52
C VAL A 285 2.31 -7.99 11.21
N ASP A 286 3.11 -8.94 11.70
CA ASP A 286 2.81 -10.36 11.56
C ASP A 286 2.01 -10.92 12.75
N VAL A 287 1.56 -12.17 12.63
CA VAL A 287 0.73 -12.85 13.66
C VAL A 287 1.43 -12.97 15.02
N ALA A 288 2.76 -12.84 15.09
CA ALA A 288 3.53 -12.84 16.33
C ALA A 288 3.77 -11.41 16.87
N GLY A 289 3.22 -10.38 16.20
CA GLY A 289 3.36 -8.98 16.58
C GLY A 289 4.68 -8.34 16.16
N ARG A 290 5.50 -9.00 15.33
CA ARG A 290 6.74 -8.40 14.79
C ARG A 290 6.39 -7.38 13.71
N LEU A 291 7.11 -6.27 13.71
CA LEU A 291 6.98 -5.22 12.71
C LEU A 291 7.86 -5.54 11.51
N TRP A 292 7.29 -5.35 10.32
CA TRP A 292 7.95 -5.39 9.03
C TRP A 292 7.84 -3.99 8.45
N ALA A 293 8.82 -3.14 8.80
CA ALA A 293 8.74 -1.69 8.61
C ALA A 293 9.78 -1.21 7.61
N THR A 294 9.34 -0.52 6.57
CA THR A 294 10.26 0.09 5.61
C THR A 294 11.03 1.23 6.25
N GLY A 295 12.26 1.42 5.81
CA GLY A 295 13.16 2.42 6.38
C GLY A 295 14.48 2.51 5.63
N PRO A 296 15.47 3.24 6.16
CA PRO A 296 16.78 3.35 5.54
C PRO A 296 17.43 1.98 5.35
N GLY A 297 17.66 1.58 4.08
CA GLY A 297 18.27 0.31 3.72
C GLY A 297 17.29 -0.86 3.58
N GLY A 298 15.98 -0.61 3.40
CA GLY A 298 14.98 -1.61 3.07
C GLY A 298 13.95 -1.86 4.16
N VAL A 299 13.47 -3.10 4.31
CA VAL A 299 12.48 -3.48 5.33
C VAL A 299 13.19 -3.97 6.59
N HIS A 300 12.96 -3.31 7.71
CA HIS A 300 13.44 -3.69 9.05
C HIS A 300 12.44 -4.64 9.68
N VAL A 301 12.88 -5.85 10.00
CA VAL A 301 12.07 -6.82 10.73
C VAL A 301 12.44 -6.75 12.21
N MET A 302 11.52 -6.32 13.07
CA MET A 302 11.79 -6.08 14.47
C MET A 302 10.71 -6.61 15.39
N ARG A 303 11.11 -6.93 16.61
CA ARG A 303 10.18 -7.24 17.69
C ARG A 303 9.45 -5.98 18.17
N PRO A 304 8.31 -6.10 18.88
CA PRO A 304 7.58 -4.96 19.44
C PRO A 304 8.38 -4.09 20.43
N ASP A 305 9.46 -4.64 21.00
CA ASP A 305 10.39 -3.92 21.87
C ASP A 305 11.47 -3.13 21.11
N GLY A 306 11.50 -3.25 19.77
CA GLY A 306 12.45 -2.58 18.89
C GLY A 306 13.71 -3.39 18.58
N LYS A 307 13.85 -4.63 19.10
CA LYS A 307 14.97 -5.50 18.74
C LYS A 307 14.94 -5.84 17.27
N LEU A 308 15.95 -5.42 16.52
CA LEU A 308 16.09 -5.69 15.09
C LEU A 308 16.55 -7.14 14.88
N LEU A 309 15.77 -7.90 14.06
CA LEU A 309 16.02 -9.31 13.76
C LEU A 309 16.68 -9.48 12.39
N ALA A 310 16.17 -8.77 11.39
CA ALA A 310 16.66 -8.83 10.02
C ALA A 310 16.42 -7.51 9.30
N ARG A 311 17.14 -7.32 8.18
CA ARG A 311 16.84 -6.25 7.22
C ARG A 311 16.82 -6.83 5.81
N ILE A 312 15.75 -6.58 5.08
CA ILE A 312 15.57 -7.00 3.68
C ILE A 312 15.96 -5.78 2.84
N ASP A 313 17.19 -5.76 2.35
CA ASP A 313 17.76 -4.65 1.59
C ASP A 313 17.56 -4.89 0.09
N THR A 314 16.61 -4.21 -0.50
CA THR A 314 16.33 -4.24 -1.95
C THR A 314 17.33 -3.41 -2.75
N ARG A 315 18.25 -2.68 -2.12
CA ARG A 315 19.16 -1.67 -2.68
C ARG A 315 18.45 -0.40 -3.17
N MET A 316 17.15 -0.33 -3.02
CA MET A 316 16.30 0.82 -3.36
C MET A 316 15.63 1.36 -2.10
N ALA A 317 15.02 2.54 -2.20
CA ALA A 317 14.11 3.00 -1.16
C ALA A 317 12.84 2.15 -1.19
N CYS A 318 12.37 1.71 -0.02
CA CYS A 318 11.11 1.00 0.09
C CYS A 318 10.05 1.95 0.64
N GLY A 319 8.96 2.15 -0.11
CA GLY A 319 7.83 2.96 0.34
C GLY A 319 6.96 2.18 1.32
N ASN A 320 6.47 0.99 0.94
CA ASN A 320 5.53 0.25 1.76
C ASN A 320 5.64 -1.26 1.56
N CYS A 321 4.96 -2.05 2.38
CA CYS A 321 4.87 -3.50 2.23
C CYS A 321 3.54 -4.03 2.75
N CYS A 322 3.13 -5.21 2.26
CA CYS A 322 1.99 -5.95 2.79
C CYS A 322 2.22 -7.45 2.75
N PHE A 323 1.61 -8.16 3.67
CA PHE A 323 1.51 -9.61 3.57
C PHE A 323 0.42 -10.03 2.60
N GLY A 324 0.63 -11.16 1.91
CA GLY A 324 -0.34 -11.72 0.98
C GLY A 324 0.03 -13.13 0.58
N GLY A 325 -0.53 -13.59 -0.55
CA GLY A 325 -0.53 -14.99 -0.92
C GLY A 325 -1.69 -15.73 -0.26
N ASP A 326 -2.05 -16.92 -0.77
CA ASP A 326 -3.22 -17.67 -0.30
C ASP A 326 -3.09 -18.09 1.17
N ASP A 327 -1.86 -18.25 1.67
CA ASP A 327 -1.53 -18.57 3.06
C ASP A 327 -1.06 -17.38 3.90
N GLY A 328 -0.95 -16.19 3.28
CA GLY A 328 -0.50 -14.96 3.92
C GLY A 328 1.01 -14.92 4.19
N SER A 329 1.82 -15.83 3.63
CA SER A 329 3.26 -15.94 3.93
C SER A 329 4.18 -15.14 2.98
N TRP A 330 3.65 -14.55 1.94
CA TRP A 330 4.40 -13.68 1.05
C TRP A 330 4.39 -12.24 1.53
N LEU A 331 5.56 -11.64 1.71
CA LEU A 331 5.68 -10.19 1.90
C LEU A 331 5.92 -9.54 0.53
N TYR A 332 4.98 -8.72 0.08
CA TYR A 332 5.11 -7.85 -1.08
C TYR A 332 5.67 -6.51 -0.63
N ILE A 333 6.64 -5.98 -1.38
CA ILE A 333 7.34 -4.74 -1.03
C ILE A 333 7.29 -3.81 -2.24
N CYS A 334 6.75 -2.62 -2.05
CA CYS A 334 6.88 -1.49 -2.95
C CYS A 334 8.26 -0.87 -2.76
N SER A 335 9.11 -0.96 -3.79
CA SER A 335 10.52 -0.63 -3.72
C SER A 335 10.91 0.30 -4.87
N ASP A 336 10.66 1.62 -4.69
CA ASP A 336 10.90 2.65 -5.70
C ASP A 336 10.17 2.28 -7.02
N ALA A 337 10.90 2.05 -8.10
CA ALA A 337 10.37 1.67 -9.40
C ALA A 337 9.98 0.19 -9.54
N PHE A 338 9.97 -0.59 -8.44
CA PHE A 338 9.76 -2.03 -8.47
C PHE A 338 8.65 -2.47 -7.52
N LEU A 339 7.95 -3.53 -7.89
CA LEU A 339 7.24 -4.40 -6.97
C LEU A 339 8.08 -5.67 -6.80
N VAL A 340 8.41 -6.03 -5.57
CA VAL A 340 9.14 -7.25 -5.24
C VAL A 340 8.40 -8.07 -4.19
N ARG A 341 8.80 -9.33 -3.99
CA ARG A 341 8.27 -10.15 -2.90
C ARG A 341 9.34 -11.06 -2.31
N ILE A 342 9.10 -11.50 -1.10
CA ILE A 342 9.89 -12.51 -0.41
C ILE A 342 8.97 -13.48 0.32
N GLN A 343 9.27 -14.78 0.24
CA GLN A 343 8.55 -15.77 1.02
C GLN A 343 9.09 -15.81 2.45
N THR A 344 8.18 -15.76 3.42
CA THR A 344 8.48 -15.81 4.85
C THR A 344 8.00 -17.12 5.47
N LYS A 345 8.45 -17.43 6.68
CA LYS A 345 7.95 -18.53 7.51
C LYS A 345 6.90 -18.06 8.52
N THR A 346 6.46 -16.83 8.41
CA THR A 346 5.36 -16.24 9.19
C THR A 346 4.28 -15.76 8.23
N ARG A 347 3.26 -15.13 8.74
CA ARG A 347 2.19 -14.53 7.92
C ARG A 347 1.72 -13.22 8.53
N GLY A 348 1.12 -12.37 7.72
CA GLY A 348 0.40 -11.21 8.19
C GLY A 348 -0.71 -11.60 9.17
N TRP A 349 -0.98 -10.74 10.12
CA TRP A 349 -2.03 -11.01 11.10
C TRP A 349 -3.44 -10.65 10.57
N ARG A 350 -3.54 -9.99 9.43
CA ARG A 350 -4.78 -9.61 8.72
C ARG A 350 -4.83 -10.23 7.34
#